data_35053fe1cabcf4ca160b364a6c8f89ab
#
_entry.id   35053fe1cabcf4ca160b364a6c8f89ab
#
_cell.length_a   1.000
_cell.length_b   1.000
_cell.length_c   1.000
_cell.angle_alpha   90.00
_cell.angle_beta   90.00
_cell.angle_gamma   90.00
#
_symmetry.space_group_name_H-M   'P 1'
#
loop_
_entity.id
_entity.type
_entity.pdbx_description
1 polymer ?
#
loop_
_entity_poly.entity_id
_entity_poly.type
_entity_poly.pdbx_seq_one_letter_code
_entity_poly.pdbx_strand_id
1 'polypeptide(L)'
;MTDNEERSQPAEQSEVFGPIDAGALREIRDLFVEQEPLVTTATLDDPLNPQTLSVALSDGVGDAATARIDIRWGLTGNYAAHYTDNLDRNFRFDCHPKPDAPKRHFHPPPDAPSRPVVPSCITVSEVGLVTRAILQRWRYAYANDTFDGLNEATNPP
;
A
#
# COMPACT_ATOMS: atom_id res chain seq x y z
N MET A 1 12.11 18.64 21.09
CA MET A 1 10.67 18.70 20.83
C MET A 1 10.25 17.89 19.61
N THR A 2 11.07 17.81 18.59
CA THR A 2 10.82 16.93 17.43
C THR A 2 10.89 15.44 17.76
N ASP A 3 11.65 15.04 18.76
CA ASP A 3 11.81 13.63 19.16
C ASP A 3 10.55 13.01 19.77
N ASN A 4 9.65 13.83 20.33
CA ASN A 4 8.40 13.35 20.90
C ASN A 4 7.33 13.05 19.84
N GLU A 5 7.36 13.73 18.72
CA GLU A 5 6.41 13.48 17.61
C GLU A 5 6.77 12.22 16.84
N GLU A 6 8.05 11.94 16.67
CA GLU A 6 8.49 10.70 16.01
C GLU A 6 8.18 9.45 16.80
N ARG A 7 8.14 9.54 18.15
CA ARG A 7 7.82 8.38 19.00
C ARG A 7 6.33 8.06 19.06
N SER A 8 5.46 9.01 18.79
CA SER A 8 4.02 8.77 18.82
C SER A 8 3.49 8.20 17.50
N GLN A 9 4.14 8.46 16.37
CA GLN A 9 3.68 8.01 15.06
C GLN A 9 3.59 6.49 14.89
N PRO A 10 4.57 5.68 15.32
CA PRO A 10 4.43 4.22 15.22
C PRO A 10 3.29 3.64 16.07
N ALA A 11 3.06 4.21 17.24
CA ALA A 11 1.98 3.78 18.13
C ALA A 11 0.60 4.16 17.57
N GLU A 12 0.46 5.38 17.04
CA GLU A 12 -0.77 5.84 16.37
C GLU A 12 -1.08 5.00 15.13
N GLN A 13 -0.09 4.65 14.33
CA GLN A 13 -0.25 3.78 13.17
C GLN A 13 -0.67 2.37 13.59
N SER A 14 -0.16 1.83 14.68
CA SER A 14 -0.54 0.52 15.20
C SER A 14 -1.99 0.52 15.69
N GLU A 15 -2.46 1.60 16.33
CA GLU A 15 -3.84 1.75 16.77
C GLU A 15 -4.83 1.85 15.60
N VAL A 16 -4.43 2.49 14.49
CA VAL A 16 -5.26 2.66 13.29
C VAL A 16 -5.63 1.32 12.68
N PHE A 17 -4.70 0.36 12.64
CA PHE A 17 -4.95 -0.96 12.07
C PHE A 17 -5.52 -1.94 13.09
N GLY A 18 -5.35 -1.67 14.39
CA GLY A 18 -5.66 -2.63 15.43
C GLY A 18 -4.79 -3.88 15.31
N PRO A 19 -5.27 -5.02 15.81
CA PRO A 19 -4.56 -6.30 15.61
C PRO A 19 -4.44 -6.62 14.13
N ILE A 20 -3.24 -7.05 13.71
CA ILE A 20 -2.98 -7.41 12.32
C ILE A 20 -3.59 -8.76 11.98
N ASP A 21 -4.16 -8.85 10.79
CA ASP A 21 -4.69 -10.07 10.22
C ASP A 21 -3.58 -10.81 9.46
N ALA A 22 -2.92 -11.73 10.15
CA ALA A 22 -1.82 -12.51 9.58
C ALA A 22 -2.30 -13.36 8.38
N GLY A 23 -3.50 -13.89 8.43
CA GLY A 23 -4.09 -14.65 7.32
C GLY A 23 -4.27 -13.80 6.07
N ALA A 24 -4.74 -12.58 6.24
CA ALA A 24 -4.87 -11.62 5.13
C ALA A 24 -3.51 -11.30 4.51
N LEU A 25 -2.49 -11.03 5.32
CA LEU A 25 -1.15 -10.77 4.80
C LEU A 25 -0.58 -11.94 4.00
N ARG A 26 -0.83 -13.17 4.42
CA ARG A 26 -0.41 -14.38 3.69
C ARG A 26 -1.16 -14.53 2.38
N GLU A 27 -2.45 -14.28 2.37
CA GLU A 27 -3.26 -14.29 1.14
C GLU A 27 -2.78 -13.24 0.14
N ILE A 28 -2.51 -12.02 0.60
CA ILE A 28 -1.98 -10.93 -0.23
C ILE A 28 -0.62 -11.31 -0.80
N ARG A 29 0.28 -11.87 0.03
CA ARG A 29 1.59 -12.38 -0.41
C ARG A 29 1.45 -13.37 -1.56
N ASP A 30 0.59 -14.35 -1.39
CA ASP A 30 0.40 -15.42 -2.36
C ASP A 30 -0.15 -14.86 -3.69
N LEU A 31 -1.07 -13.91 -3.62
CA LEU A 31 -1.63 -13.25 -4.80
C LEU A 31 -0.57 -12.44 -5.57
N PHE A 32 0.27 -11.68 -4.86
CA PHE A 32 1.37 -10.94 -5.50
C PHE A 32 2.34 -11.90 -6.21
N VAL A 33 2.77 -12.94 -5.52
CA VAL A 33 3.71 -13.94 -6.09
C VAL A 33 3.09 -14.63 -7.30
N GLU A 34 1.82 -14.97 -7.25
CA GLU A 34 1.12 -15.66 -8.32
C GLU A 34 0.87 -14.77 -9.53
N GLN A 35 0.49 -13.51 -9.32
CA GLN A 35 -0.04 -12.65 -10.39
C GLN A 35 0.94 -11.62 -10.92
N GLU A 36 2.02 -11.30 -10.19
CA GLU A 36 2.96 -10.26 -10.61
C GLU A 36 4.35 -10.83 -10.93
N PRO A 37 4.70 -10.95 -12.22
CA PRO A 37 5.99 -11.53 -12.63
C PRO A 37 7.22 -10.76 -12.13
N LEU A 38 7.09 -9.47 -11.82
CA LEU A 38 8.22 -8.66 -11.35
C LEU A 38 8.54 -8.85 -9.87
N VAL A 39 7.70 -9.58 -9.12
CA VAL A 39 7.98 -9.87 -7.71
C VAL A 39 9.23 -10.73 -7.60
N THR A 40 10.24 -10.23 -6.88
CA THR A 40 11.45 -10.99 -6.55
C THR A 40 11.34 -11.68 -5.19
N THR A 41 10.78 -10.98 -4.21
CA THR A 41 10.49 -11.52 -2.87
C THR A 41 9.21 -10.92 -2.33
N ALA A 42 8.50 -11.68 -1.51
CA ALA A 42 7.34 -11.21 -0.76
C ALA A 42 7.49 -11.75 0.67
N THR A 43 7.91 -10.89 1.60
CA THR A 43 8.43 -11.29 2.91
C THR A 43 7.61 -10.67 4.03
N LEU A 44 7.19 -11.50 4.96
CA LEU A 44 6.62 -11.05 6.23
C LEU A 44 7.77 -10.66 7.18
N ASP A 45 7.61 -9.56 7.90
CA ASP A 45 8.62 -9.08 8.85
C ASP A 45 8.87 -10.07 9.99
N ASP A 46 7.84 -10.79 10.41
CA ASP A 46 7.93 -11.89 11.36
C ASP A 46 6.97 -13.00 10.91
N PRO A 47 7.47 -14.23 10.63
CA PRO A 47 6.61 -15.30 10.16
C PRO A 47 5.60 -15.79 11.22
N LEU A 48 5.87 -15.57 12.49
CA LEU A 48 5.00 -16.01 13.60
C LEU A 48 4.01 -14.93 14.03
N ASN A 49 4.43 -13.65 13.95
CA ASN A 49 3.59 -12.52 14.34
C ASN A 49 3.78 -11.37 13.34
N PRO A 50 3.33 -11.54 12.09
CA PRO A 50 3.58 -10.55 11.05
C PRO A 50 2.81 -9.26 11.31
N GLN A 51 3.47 -8.13 11.08
CA GLN A 51 2.88 -6.80 11.12
C GLN A 51 2.86 -6.17 9.73
N THR A 52 3.82 -6.53 8.88
CA THR A 52 3.99 -5.94 7.56
C THR A 52 4.41 -7.00 6.55
N LEU A 53 3.82 -6.93 5.37
CA LEU A 53 4.27 -7.66 4.18
C LEU A 53 5.05 -6.71 3.30
N SER A 54 6.29 -7.06 2.95
CA SER A 54 7.11 -6.29 2.01
C SER A 54 7.29 -7.07 0.72
N VAL A 55 6.80 -6.48 -0.38
CA VAL A 55 6.88 -7.06 -1.72
C VAL A 55 7.93 -6.29 -2.52
N ALA A 56 9.03 -6.96 -2.86
CA ALA A 56 10.09 -6.38 -3.68
C ALA A 56 9.84 -6.65 -5.16
N LEU A 57 10.02 -5.62 -5.97
CA LEU A 57 9.82 -5.65 -7.42
C LEU A 57 11.14 -5.39 -8.14
N SER A 58 11.41 -6.15 -9.20
CA SER A 58 12.66 -6.07 -9.97
C SER A 58 12.72 -4.87 -10.91
N ASP A 59 11.66 -4.07 -10.98
CA ASP A 59 11.59 -2.85 -11.77
C ASP A 59 10.61 -1.87 -11.11
N GLY A 60 10.66 -0.60 -11.51
CA GLY A 60 9.79 0.45 -11.00
C GLY A 60 9.13 1.23 -12.12
N VAL A 61 8.34 2.23 -11.75
CA VAL A 61 7.65 3.09 -12.72
C VAL A 61 8.66 4.02 -13.40
N GLY A 62 8.60 4.12 -14.73
CA GLY A 62 9.47 5.01 -15.49
C GLY A 62 10.96 4.67 -15.32
N ASP A 63 11.74 5.62 -14.87
CA ASP A 63 13.20 5.48 -14.73
C ASP A 63 13.65 4.74 -13.46
N ALA A 64 12.74 4.34 -12.60
CA ALA A 64 13.08 3.56 -11.42
C ALA A 64 13.56 2.16 -11.81
N ALA A 65 14.60 1.67 -11.15
CA ALA A 65 15.19 0.36 -11.41
C ALA A 65 14.63 -0.73 -10.48
N THR A 66 14.14 -0.35 -9.30
CA THR A 66 13.54 -1.27 -8.33
C THR A 66 12.41 -0.55 -7.59
N ALA A 67 11.49 -1.34 -7.05
CA ALA A 67 10.41 -0.81 -6.24
C ALA A 67 10.04 -1.79 -5.12
N ARG A 68 9.25 -1.30 -4.17
CA ARG A 68 8.73 -2.09 -3.06
C ARG A 68 7.31 -1.64 -2.75
N ILE A 69 6.46 -2.59 -2.41
CA ILE A 69 5.13 -2.31 -1.86
C ILE A 69 5.06 -2.92 -0.47
N ASP A 70 4.86 -2.08 0.54
CA ASP A 70 4.70 -2.48 1.92
C ASP A 70 3.22 -2.45 2.28
N ILE A 71 2.70 -3.54 2.85
CA ILE A 71 1.28 -3.71 3.11
C ILE A 71 1.06 -4.06 4.57
N ARG A 72 0.08 -3.36 5.18
CA ARG A 72 -0.46 -3.68 6.50
C ARG A 72 -1.96 -3.91 6.36
N TRP A 73 -2.46 -4.88 7.09
CA TRP A 73 -3.88 -5.25 7.06
C TRP A 73 -4.35 -5.65 8.44
N GLY A 74 -5.32 -4.92 8.99
CA GLY A 74 -5.91 -5.19 10.31
C GLY A 74 -7.11 -6.12 10.25
N LEU A 75 -7.42 -6.75 11.37
CA LEU A 75 -8.57 -7.66 11.50
C LEU A 75 -9.91 -7.00 11.17
N THR A 76 -10.00 -5.69 11.33
CA THR A 76 -11.23 -4.93 11.01
C THR A 76 -11.32 -4.50 9.55
N GLY A 77 -10.32 -4.85 8.71
CA GLY A 77 -10.30 -4.51 7.29
C GLY A 77 -9.61 -3.19 6.96
N ASN A 78 -9.06 -2.50 7.95
CA ASN A 78 -8.23 -1.31 7.72
C ASN A 78 -6.90 -1.74 7.11
N TYR A 79 -6.41 -0.99 6.11
CA TYR A 79 -5.17 -1.35 5.43
C TYR A 79 -4.40 -0.12 4.94
N ALA A 80 -3.14 -0.34 4.62
CA ALA A 80 -2.30 0.58 3.88
C ALA A 80 -1.44 -0.22 2.90
N ALA A 81 -1.33 0.27 1.67
CA ALA A 81 -0.43 -0.27 0.64
C ALA A 81 0.45 0.87 0.13
N HIS A 82 1.73 0.82 0.47
CA HIS A 82 2.70 1.89 0.26
C HIS A 82 3.73 1.47 -0.77
N TYR A 83 3.73 2.15 -1.91
CA TYR A 83 4.76 2.01 -2.95
C TYR A 83 5.94 2.95 -2.66
N THR A 84 7.16 2.43 -2.80
CA THR A 84 8.41 3.21 -2.75
C THR A 84 9.34 2.67 -3.83
N ASP A 85 10.04 3.54 -4.55
CA ASP A 85 11.04 3.10 -5.52
C ASP A 85 12.44 3.67 -5.21
N ASN A 86 13.44 3.23 -5.97
CA ASN A 86 14.83 3.66 -5.75
C ASN A 86 15.10 5.13 -6.10
N LEU A 87 14.13 5.83 -6.65
CA LEU A 87 14.17 7.28 -6.87
C LEU A 87 13.45 8.06 -5.77
N ASP A 88 13.14 7.40 -4.64
CA ASP A 88 12.43 7.97 -3.49
C ASP A 88 11.06 8.53 -3.83
N ARG A 89 10.37 7.96 -4.82
CA ARG A 89 9.01 8.32 -5.13
C ARG A 89 8.06 7.38 -4.40
N ASN A 90 6.98 7.94 -3.86
CA ASN A 90 6.06 7.24 -2.99
C ASN A 90 4.62 7.54 -3.39
N PHE A 91 3.74 6.54 -3.30
CA PHE A 91 2.30 6.74 -3.21
C PHE A 91 1.72 5.71 -2.24
N ARG A 92 0.50 5.95 -1.75
CA ARG A 92 -0.12 5.02 -0.81
C ARG A 92 -1.63 4.99 -0.98
N PHE A 93 -2.19 3.78 -1.04
CA PHE A 93 -3.62 3.54 -0.94
C PHE A 93 -3.96 3.07 0.46
N ASP A 94 -4.85 3.78 1.14
CA ASP A 94 -5.22 3.50 2.52
C ASP A 94 -6.72 3.31 2.67
N CYS A 95 -7.11 2.49 3.64
CA CYS A 95 -8.47 2.41 4.14
C CYS A 95 -8.42 2.35 5.65
N HIS A 96 -8.62 3.49 6.32
CA HIS A 96 -8.71 3.61 7.75
C HIS A 96 -9.26 4.98 8.15
N PRO A 97 -9.82 5.13 9.35
CA PRO A 97 -10.26 6.45 9.81
C PRO A 97 -9.11 7.46 9.82
N LYS A 98 -9.39 8.66 9.33
CA LYS A 98 -8.45 9.79 9.34
C LYS A 98 -9.27 11.07 9.50
N PRO A 99 -8.90 11.97 10.43
CA PRO A 99 -9.62 13.23 10.61
C PRO A 99 -9.67 14.05 9.31
N ASP A 100 -10.85 14.59 9.01
CA ASP A 100 -11.10 15.45 7.84
C ASP A 100 -10.78 14.80 6.48
N ALA A 101 -10.86 13.46 6.40
CA ALA A 101 -10.59 12.72 5.19
C ALA A 101 -11.55 11.53 5.05
N PRO A 102 -11.83 11.06 3.81
CA PRO A 102 -12.59 9.84 3.64
C PRO A 102 -11.81 8.64 4.20
N LYS A 103 -12.53 7.61 4.64
CA LYS A 103 -11.91 6.39 5.16
C LYS A 103 -11.02 5.72 4.11
N ARG A 104 -11.49 5.64 2.86
CA ARG A 104 -10.69 5.20 1.71
C ARG A 104 -10.06 6.43 1.08
N HIS A 105 -8.74 6.54 1.23
CA HIS A 105 -8.02 7.71 0.75
C HIS A 105 -6.71 7.32 0.07
N PHE A 106 -6.21 8.25 -0.75
CA PHE A 106 -4.99 8.09 -1.53
C PHE A 106 -4.03 9.21 -1.19
N HIS A 107 -2.77 8.83 -0.94
CA HIS A 107 -1.67 9.75 -0.74
C HIS A 107 -0.91 9.88 -2.06
N PRO A 108 -1.01 11.05 -2.76
CA PRO A 108 -0.49 11.18 -4.12
C PRO A 108 1.03 11.09 -4.22
N PRO A 109 1.55 10.58 -5.37
CA PRO A 109 2.98 10.65 -5.64
C PRO A 109 3.39 12.12 -5.93
N PRO A 110 4.70 12.44 -5.83
CA PRO A 110 5.79 11.51 -5.51
C PRO A 110 6.06 11.35 -4.02
N ASP A 111 5.46 12.16 -3.16
CA ASP A 111 5.85 12.23 -1.76
C ASP A 111 4.90 11.49 -0.81
N ALA A 112 3.74 11.09 -1.29
CA ALA A 112 2.69 10.47 -0.47
C ALA A 112 2.46 11.26 0.84
N PRO A 113 2.18 12.57 0.78
CA PRO A 113 2.10 13.39 1.98
C PRO A 113 0.94 12.92 2.87
N SER A 114 1.10 13.10 4.18
CA SER A 114 0.00 12.78 5.10
C SER A 114 -1.20 13.70 4.91
N ARG A 115 -0.98 14.90 4.38
CA ARG A 115 -2.03 15.88 3.99
C ARG A 115 -1.53 16.74 2.84
N PRO A 116 -2.38 17.14 1.87
CA PRO A 116 -3.75 16.65 1.69
C PRO A 116 -3.80 15.24 1.12
N VAL A 117 -4.89 14.54 1.40
CA VAL A 117 -5.21 13.27 0.76
C VAL A 117 -6.45 13.44 -0.12
N VAL A 118 -6.64 12.54 -1.08
CA VAL A 118 -7.82 12.53 -1.96
C VAL A 118 -8.58 11.21 -1.77
N PRO A 119 -9.87 11.14 -2.15
CA PRO A 119 -10.57 9.87 -2.11
C PRO A 119 -9.86 8.81 -2.96
N SER A 120 -9.78 7.58 -2.45
CA SER A 120 -9.20 6.47 -3.17
C SER A 120 -10.15 5.95 -4.25
N CYS A 121 -9.61 5.57 -5.40
CA CYS A 121 -10.40 4.87 -6.42
C CYS A 121 -10.71 3.42 -6.03
N ILE A 122 -10.03 2.86 -5.02
CA ILE A 122 -10.28 1.50 -4.55
C ILE A 122 -11.45 1.52 -3.59
N THR A 123 -12.58 0.98 -4.03
CA THR A 123 -13.84 1.01 -3.29
C THR A 123 -14.29 -0.36 -2.79
N VAL A 124 -13.64 -1.44 -3.24
CA VAL A 124 -13.88 -2.79 -2.74
C VAL A 124 -13.27 -2.98 -1.36
N SER A 125 -13.71 -4.00 -0.63
CA SER A 125 -13.31 -4.22 0.77
C SER A 125 -12.69 -5.59 1.03
N GLU A 126 -12.98 -6.59 0.20
CA GLU A 126 -12.47 -7.94 0.37
C GLU A 126 -10.98 -8.00 0.03
N VAL A 127 -10.20 -8.76 0.81
CA VAL A 127 -8.74 -8.87 0.69
C VAL A 127 -8.29 -9.16 -0.74
N GLY A 128 -8.88 -10.15 -1.39
CA GLY A 128 -8.51 -10.54 -2.75
C GLY A 128 -8.82 -9.46 -3.77
N LEU A 129 -9.96 -8.79 -3.64
CA LEU A 129 -10.38 -7.73 -4.55
C LEU A 129 -9.51 -6.47 -4.38
N VAL A 130 -9.20 -6.10 -3.15
CA VAL A 130 -8.30 -4.96 -2.88
C VAL A 130 -6.90 -5.24 -3.43
N THR A 131 -6.39 -6.44 -3.20
CA THR A 131 -5.07 -6.84 -3.71
C THR A 131 -5.02 -6.75 -5.24
N ARG A 132 -6.03 -7.24 -5.92
CA ARG A 132 -6.12 -7.13 -7.39
C ARG A 132 -6.22 -5.69 -7.85
N ALA A 133 -6.95 -4.84 -7.13
CA ALA A 133 -7.03 -3.41 -7.44
C ALA A 133 -5.65 -2.75 -7.32
N ILE A 134 -4.90 -3.03 -6.26
CA ILE A 134 -3.53 -2.53 -6.08
C ILE A 134 -2.63 -2.99 -7.23
N LEU A 135 -2.70 -4.27 -7.57
CA LEU A 135 -1.93 -4.83 -8.69
C LEU A 135 -2.28 -4.16 -10.01
N GLN A 136 -3.56 -3.93 -10.30
CA GLN A 136 -4.01 -3.25 -11.51
C GLN A 136 -3.49 -1.81 -11.57
N ARG A 137 -3.54 -1.08 -10.46
CA ARG A 137 -3.07 0.30 -10.40
C ARG A 137 -1.55 0.38 -10.56
N TRP A 138 -0.83 -0.50 -9.90
CA TRP A 138 0.61 -0.65 -10.09
C TRP A 138 0.95 -0.95 -11.56
N ARG A 139 0.32 -1.96 -12.14
CA ARG A 139 0.55 -2.37 -13.53
C ARG A 139 0.21 -1.27 -14.52
N TYR A 140 -0.85 -0.53 -14.27
CA TYR A 140 -1.22 0.61 -15.10
C TYR A 140 -0.11 1.68 -15.12
N ALA A 141 0.38 2.06 -13.97
CA ALA A 141 1.47 3.03 -13.86
C ALA A 141 2.76 2.50 -14.51
N TYR A 142 3.09 1.25 -14.25
CA TYR A 142 4.26 0.61 -14.83
C TYR A 142 4.20 0.55 -16.36
N ALA A 143 3.08 0.12 -16.91
CA ALA A 143 2.90 0.00 -18.36
C ALA A 143 2.91 1.35 -19.08
N ASN A 144 2.52 2.42 -18.42
CA ASN A 144 2.46 3.76 -19.00
C ASN A 144 3.64 4.66 -18.61
N ASP A 145 4.59 4.14 -17.83
CA ASP A 145 5.78 4.86 -17.37
C ASP A 145 5.48 6.18 -16.65
N THR A 146 4.33 6.27 -15.98
CA THR A 146 3.89 7.50 -15.32
C THR A 146 2.95 7.16 -14.15
N PHE A 147 2.93 8.04 -13.15
CA PHE A 147 1.94 7.99 -12.08
C PHE A 147 0.61 8.68 -12.44
N ASP A 148 0.53 9.32 -13.61
CA ASP A 148 -0.71 9.97 -14.05
C ASP A 148 -1.82 8.93 -14.20
N GLY A 149 -3.00 9.23 -13.67
CA GLY A 149 -4.14 8.32 -13.74
C GLY A 149 -4.11 7.17 -12.74
N LEU A 150 -3.11 7.12 -11.86
CA LEU A 150 -2.95 6.04 -10.87
C LEU A 150 -4.18 5.88 -9.97
N ASN A 151 -4.85 6.97 -9.61
CA ASN A 151 -6.04 6.98 -8.76
C ASN A 151 -7.31 7.34 -9.54
N GLU A 152 -7.44 6.91 -10.79
CA GLU A 152 -8.56 7.29 -11.66
C GLU A 152 -9.35 6.11 -12.24
N ALA A 153 -9.23 4.93 -11.66
CA ALA A 153 -10.01 3.78 -12.10
C ALA A 153 -11.39 3.76 -11.46
N THR A 154 -12.38 3.32 -12.20
CA THR A 154 -13.78 3.34 -11.76
C THR A 154 -14.43 1.96 -11.66
N ASN A 155 -13.80 0.88 -12.19
CA ASN A 155 -14.44 -0.43 -12.17
C ASN A 155 -13.41 -1.57 -12.36
N PRO A 156 -13.28 -2.46 -11.38
CA PRO A 156 -13.91 -2.37 -10.06
C PRO A 156 -13.21 -1.44 -9.11
N PRO A 157 -11.89 -1.12 -9.29
CA PRO A 157 -11.01 -0.97 -8.17
C PRO A 157 -11.54 -0.32 -6.94
#